data_ccd69b52d714a6f2ad6d19ab68f42abd
#
_entry.id   ccd69b52d714a6f2ad6d19ab68f42abd
#
_cell.length_a   1.000
_cell.length_b   1.000
_cell.length_c   1.000
_cell.angle_alpha   90.00
_cell.angle_beta   90.00
_cell.angle_gamma   90.00
#
_symmetry.space_group_name_H-M   'P 1'
#
loop_
_entity.id
_entity.type
_entity.pdbx_description
1 polymer ?
#
loop_
_entity_poly.entity_id
_entity_poly.type
_entity_poly.pdbx_seq_one_letter_code
_entity_poly.pdbx_strand_id
1 'polypeptide(L)' 'MSVEDKVKKIIADKLSVDMEEVVPQASFVEDLGADSLDLVELIMSMEEEFDIDISDEDAEKLITVQDAFDYINAH' A
#
# COMPACT_ATOMS: atom_id res chain seq x y z
N MET A 1 -16.03 3.45 6.35
CA MET A 1 -14.60 3.64 6.05
C MET A 1 -14.42 3.91 4.58
N SER A 2 -13.61 4.90 4.24
CA SER A 2 -13.29 5.16 2.84
C SER A 2 -12.28 4.12 2.33
N VAL A 3 -12.10 4.07 1.00
CA VAL A 3 -11.11 3.21 0.38
C VAL A 3 -9.72 3.58 0.90
N GLU A 4 -9.44 4.88 0.98
CA GLU A 4 -8.16 5.37 1.46
C GLU A 4 -7.89 4.97 2.91
N ASP A 5 -8.91 5.02 3.76
CA ASP A 5 -8.77 4.58 5.15
C ASP A 5 -8.43 3.10 5.22
N LYS A 6 -9.04 2.27 4.38
CA LYS A 6 -8.75 0.85 4.33
C LYS A 6 -7.33 0.58 3.87
N VAL A 7 -6.87 1.30 2.84
CA VAL A 7 -5.50 1.16 2.35
C VAL A 7 -4.51 1.56 3.44
N LYS A 8 -4.74 2.68 4.12
CA LYS A 8 -3.88 3.14 5.20
C LYS A 8 -3.77 2.11 6.33
N LYS A 9 -4.89 1.51 6.69
CA LYS A 9 -4.91 0.51 7.74
C LYS A 9 -4.11 -0.73 7.35
N ILE A 10 -4.25 -1.18 6.12
CA ILE A 10 -3.50 -2.33 5.61
C ILE A 10 -2.00 -2.02 5.66
N ILE A 11 -1.60 -0.84 5.20
CA ILE A 11 -0.20 -0.41 5.20
C ILE A 11 0.34 -0.38 6.63
N ALA A 12 -0.38 0.24 7.55
CA ALA A 12 0.04 0.35 8.93
C ALA A 12 0.23 -1.02 9.57
N ASP A 13 -0.70 -1.95 9.32
CA ASP A 13 -0.62 -3.29 9.87
C ASP A 13 0.55 -4.09 9.29
N LYS A 14 0.72 -4.04 7.98
CA LYS A 14 1.75 -4.85 7.32
C LYS A 14 3.15 -4.33 7.53
N LEU A 15 3.31 -3.03 7.63
CA LEU A 15 4.62 -2.41 7.83
C LEU A 15 4.92 -2.08 9.29
N SER A 16 3.98 -2.36 10.19
CA SER A 16 4.12 -2.12 11.63
C SER A 16 4.46 -0.66 11.93
N VAL A 17 3.75 0.26 11.28
CA VAL A 17 3.91 1.70 11.49
C VAL A 17 2.59 2.28 11.98
N ASP A 18 2.66 3.48 12.56
CA ASP A 18 1.46 4.18 13.01
C ASP A 18 0.68 4.74 11.82
N MET A 19 -0.63 4.80 11.96
CA MET A 19 -1.50 5.38 10.92
C MET A 19 -1.09 6.81 10.57
N GLU A 20 -0.56 7.55 11.56
CA GLU A 20 -0.12 8.94 11.34
C GLU A 20 1.08 9.04 10.40
N GLU A 21 1.86 7.97 10.28
CA GLU A 21 3.00 7.93 9.38
C GLU A 21 2.60 7.61 7.95
N VAL A 22 1.40 7.07 7.77
CA VAL A 22 0.91 6.66 6.45
C VAL A 22 0.25 7.86 5.78
N VAL A 23 1.07 8.73 5.19
CA VAL A 23 0.63 9.94 4.50
C VAL A 23 0.90 9.78 3.00
N PRO A 24 0.15 10.49 2.14
CA PRO A 24 0.24 10.28 0.69
C PRO A 24 1.64 10.36 0.10
N GLN A 25 2.47 11.25 0.59
CA GLN A 25 3.81 11.45 0.06
C GLN A 25 4.86 10.49 0.63
N ALA A 26 4.48 9.64 1.60
CA ALA A 26 5.42 8.70 2.21
C ALA A 26 5.82 7.61 1.22
N SER A 27 7.12 7.33 1.13
CA SER A 27 7.64 6.21 0.36
C SER A 27 7.60 4.95 1.21
N PHE A 28 7.17 3.84 0.63
CA PHE A 28 7.11 2.57 1.35
C PHE A 28 8.49 2.14 1.86
N VAL A 29 9.49 2.26 1.03
CA VAL A 29 10.85 1.82 1.38
C VAL A 29 11.59 2.85 2.20
N GLU A 30 11.62 4.10 1.73
CA GLU A 30 12.44 5.14 2.36
C GLU A 30 11.84 5.68 3.64
N ASP A 31 10.53 5.90 3.66
CA ASP A 31 9.86 6.53 4.80
C ASP A 31 9.27 5.53 5.78
N LEU A 32 8.73 4.42 5.27
CA LEU A 32 8.06 3.44 6.09
C LEU A 32 8.89 2.19 6.36
N GLY A 33 10.09 2.11 5.78
CA GLY A 33 11.04 1.05 6.06
C GLY A 33 10.67 -0.32 5.53
N ALA A 34 9.86 -0.38 4.48
CA ALA A 34 9.45 -1.66 3.89
C ALA A 34 10.60 -2.29 3.11
N ASP A 35 10.74 -3.61 3.25
CA ASP A 35 11.63 -4.37 2.39
C ASP A 35 10.81 -5.11 1.31
N SER A 36 11.46 -5.91 0.49
CA SER A 36 10.80 -6.61 -0.62
C SER A 36 9.70 -7.55 -0.14
N LEU A 37 9.93 -8.24 0.95
CA LEU A 37 8.95 -9.17 1.51
C LEU A 37 7.73 -8.42 2.05
N ASP A 38 7.96 -7.31 2.73
CA ASP A 38 6.89 -6.48 3.24
C ASP A 38 6.01 -5.96 2.10
N LEU A 39 6.63 -5.55 1.00
CA LEU A 39 5.88 -5.06 -0.17
C LEU A 39 5.04 -6.16 -0.79
N VAL A 40 5.56 -7.37 -0.90
CA VAL A 40 4.80 -8.51 -1.43
C VAL A 40 3.59 -8.78 -0.55
N GLU A 41 3.76 -8.82 0.76
CA GLU A 41 2.65 -9.06 1.68
C GLU A 41 1.61 -7.95 1.62
N LEU A 42 2.06 -6.71 1.51
CA LEU A 42 1.18 -5.56 1.39
C LEU A 42 0.31 -5.66 0.14
N ILE A 43 0.94 -5.96 -0.99
CA ILE A 43 0.25 -6.08 -2.27
C ILE A 43 -0.78 -7.21 -2.23
N MET A 44 -0.40 -8.35 -1.67
CA MET A 44 -1.31 -9.49 -1.54
C MET A 44 -2.52 -9.13 -0.68
N SER A 45 -2.30 -8.39 0.40
CA SER A 45 -3.38 -7.96 1.28
C SER A 45 -4.33 -7.01 0.59
N MET A 46 -3.80 -6.10 -0.24
CA MET A 46 -4.64 -5.20 -1.02
C MET A 46 -5.45 -5.95 -2.07
N GLU A 47 -4.85 -6.93 -2.71
CA GLU A 47 -5.56 -7.76 -3.69
C GLU A 47 -6.74 -8.48 -3.05
N GLU A 48 -6.56 -9.02 -1.86
CA GLU A 48 -7.62 -9.72 -1.15
C GLU A 48 -8.71 -8.77 -0.66
N GLU A 49 -8.31 -7.63 -0.11
CA GLU A 49 -9.27 -6.69 0.47
C GLU A 49 -10.16 -6.04 -0.58
N PHE A 50 -9.62 -5.74 -1.74
CA PHE A 50 -10.34 -5.05 -2.80
C PHE A 50 -10.75 -5.95 -3.96
N ASP A 51 -10.46 -7.24 -3.87
CA ASP A 51 -10.78 -8.24 -4.89
C ASP A 51 -10.28 -7.80 -6.27
N ILE A 52 -9.01 -7.45 -6.35
CA ILE A 52 -8.35 -7.03 -7.59
C ILE A 52 -7.06 -7.81 -7.78
N ASP A 53 -6.55 -7.82 -9.01
CA ASP A 53 -5.24 -8.39 -9.32
C ASP A 53 -4.27 -7.25 -9.63
N ILE A 54 -3.13 -7.28 -8.96
CA ILE A 54 -2.06 -6.32 -9.19
C ILE A 54 -0.91 -7.07 -9.87
N SER A 55 -0.62 -6.72 -11.12
CA SER A 55 0.49 -7.36 -11.83
C SER A 55 1.83 -6.97 -11.21
N ASP A 56 2.87 -7.79 -11.45
CA ASP A 56 4.20 -7.48 -10.97
C ASP A 56 4.69 -6.13 -11.52
N GLU A 57 4.35 -5.85 -12.77
CA GLU A 57 4.71 -4.59 -13.42
C GLU A 57 4.07 -3.40 -12.70
N ASP A 58 2.79 -3.51 -12.38
CA ASP A 58 2.09 -2.45 -11.65
C ASP A 58 2.61 -2.33 -10.21
N ALA A 59 2.92 -3.46 -9.59
CA ALA A 59 3.47 -3.47 -8.23
C ALA A 59 4.77 -2.69 -8.14
N GLU A 60 5.61 -2.78 -9.16
CA GLU A 60 6.87 -2.03 -9.19
C GLU A 60 6.68 -0.52 -9.23
N LYS A 61 5.51 -0.07 -9.66
CA LYS A 61 5.20 1.37 -9.73
C LYS A 61 4.63 1.92 -8.44
N LEU A 62 4.32 1.05 -7.49
CA LEU A 62 3.76 1.48 -6.20
C LEU A 62 4.89 1.88 -5.26
N ILE A 63 5.35 3.11 -5.39
CA ILE A 63 6.48 3.66 -4.65
C ILE A 63 6.02 4.39 -3.39
N THR A 64 4.95 5.18 -3.51
CA THR A 64 4.41 5.97 -2.40
C THR A 64 3.00 5.53 -2.03
N VAL A 65 2.54 5.99 -0.88
CA VAL A 65 1.17 5.73 -0.42
C VAL A 65 0.17 6.30 -1.45
N GLN A 66 0.46 7.47 -2.01
CA GLN A 66 -0.40 8.07 -3.02
C GLN A 66 -0.54 7.17 -4.24
N ASP A 67 0.54 6.53 -4.65
CA ASP A 67 0.51 5.59 -5.78
C ASP A 67 -0.48 4.46 -5.51
N ALA A 68 -0.51 3.95 -4.27
CA ALA A 68 -1.44 2.90 -3.89
C ALA A 68 -2.89 3.40 -3.93
N PHE A 69 -3.15 4.61 -3.41
CA PHE A 69 -4.47 5.20 -3.47
C PHE A 69 -4.94 5.35 -4.91
N ASP A 70 -4.08 5.88 -5.77
CA ASP A 70 -4.40 6.09 -7.19
C ASP A 70 -4.71 4.78 -7.89
N TYR A 71 -3.93 3.75 -7.61
CA TYR A 71 -4.14 2.44 -8.22
C TYR A 71 -5.48 1.86 -7.82
N ILE A 72 -5.79 1.85 -6.54
CA ILE A 72 -7.04 1.29 -6.03
C ILE A 72 -8.24 2.10 -6.55
N ASN A 73 -8.13 3.42 -6.60
CA ASN A 73 -9.22 4.27 -7.11
C ASN A 73 -9.46 4.11 -8.60
N ALA A 74 -8.44 3.69 -9.35
CA ALA A 74 -8.55 3.45 -10.80
C ALA A 74 -9.12 2.06 -11.12
N HIS A 75 -9.16 1.18 -10.16
CA HIS A 75 -9.62 -0.19 -10.32
C HIS A 75 -10.80 -0.46 -9.38
#